data_8972f6f4cc4f48e848ea680a7d3fb10d
#
_entry.id   8972f6f4cc4f48e848ea680a7d3fb10d
#
_cell.length_a   1.000
_cell.length_b   1.000
_cell.length_c   1.000
_cell.angle_alpha   90.00
_cell.angle_beta   90.00
_cell.angle_gamma   90.00
#
_symmetry.space_group_name_H-M   'P 1'
#
loop_
_entity.id
_entity.type
_entity.pdbx_description
1 polymer ?
#
loop_
_entity_poly.entity_id
_entity_poly.type
_entity_poly.pdbx_seq_one_letter_code
_entity_poly.pdbx_strand_id
1 'polypeptide(L)'
;CVKVMKEKRLDLSRVCIVCGSGNNDGDGFAIGRMLLEDGCRVTAVMAGNRERCTDECREQLRLFEEAGGIVGNEYSEQEYGVIVDALFGVGLSRGIEGRYLSLLDAMNRSGAYKFAVDIPSGVSADTGNILGAAFHADLTVTFQEKKFGMEVYPGKELSGNVVTADIGISGQTLWED
;
A
#
# COMPACT_ATOMS: atom_id res chain seq x y z
N CYS A 1 -5.53 2.68 8.58
CA CYS A 1 -5.90 2.23 7.22
C CYS A 1 -7.17 1.38 7.23
N VAL A 2 -7.19 0.28 7.98
CA VAL A 2 -8.37 -0.61 8.03
C VAL A 2 -9.63 0.11 8.49
N LYS A 3 -9.51 0.95 9.53
CA LYS A 3 -10.62 1.77 10.01
C LYS A 3 -11.17 2.68 8.91
N VAL A 4 -10.31 3.34 8.15
CA VAL A 4 -10.71 4.20 7.03
C VAL A 4 -11.42 3.40 5.95
N MET A 5 -10.92 2.20 5.62
CA MET A 5 -11.56 1.31 4.66
C MET A 5 -12.99 0.96 5.07
N LYS A 6 -13.20 0.65 6.36
CA LYS A 6 -14.52 0.33 6.91
C LYS A 6 -15.45 1.53 6.92
N GLU A 7 -14.96 2.70 7.33
CA GLU A 7 -15.73 3.95 7.34
C GLU A 7 -16.18 4.35 5.95
N LYS A 8 -15.34 4.12 4.94
CA LYS A 8 -15.65 4.36 3.53
C LYS A 8 -16.50 3.26 2.91
N ARG A 9 -16.78 2.20 3.64
CA ARG A 9 -17.59 1.05 3.18
C ARG A 9 -17.06 0.42 1.91
N LEU A 10 -15.74 0.26 1.83
CA LEU A 10 -15.10 -0.39 0.69
C LEU A 10 -15.47 -1.88 0.65
N ASP A 11 -15.46 -2.44 -0.56
CA ASP A 11 -15.68 -3.87 -0.73
C ASP A 11 -14.44 -4.65 -0.27
N LEU A 12 -14.51 -5.20 0.93
CA LEU A 12 -13.42 -5.97 1.55
C LEU A 12 -13.58 -7.49 1.36
N SER A 13 -14.48 -7.91 0.49
CA SER A 13 -14.69 -9.35 0.22
C SER A 13 -13.46 -10.03 -0.37
N ARG A 14 -12.66 -9.30 -1.14
CA ARG A 14 -11.41 -9.79 -1.70
C ARG A 14 -10.45 -8.62 -1.84
N VAL A 15 -9.36 -8.65 -1.08
CA VAL A 15 -8.35 -7.59 -1.04
C VAL A 15 -7.01 -8.13 -1.53
N CYS A 16 -6.36 -7.39 -2.41
CA CYS A 16 -4.98 -7.66 -2.82
C CYS A 16 -4.07 -6.60 -2.24
N ILE A 17 -3.01 -7.01 -1.55
CA ILE A 17 -2.01 -6.11 -1.01
C ILE A 17 -0.70 -6.35 -1.76
N VAL A 18 -0.15 -5.29 -2.35
CA VAL A 18 1.09 -5.36 -3.11
C VAL A 18 2.20 -4.68 -2.32
N CYS A 19 3.21 -5.45 -1.97
CA CYS A 19 4.32 -5.04 -1.12
C CYS A 19 5.67 -5.16 -1.85
N GLY A 20 6.63 -4.32 -1.46
CA GLY A 20 8.04 -4.44 -1.86
C GLY A 20 8.87 -5.11 -0.77
N SER A 21 9.96 -4.48 -0.34
CA SER A 21 10.83 -4.98 0.72
C SER A 21 11.31 -3.92 1.73
N GLY A 22 10.67 -2.75 1.73
CA GLY A 22 10.98 -1.64 2.64
C GLY A 22 10.02 -1.55 3.83
N ASN A 23 10.06 -0.43 4.55
CA ASN A 23 9.20 -0.20 5.72
C ASN A 23 7.71 -0.09 5.35
N ASN A 24 7.40 0.52 4.21
CA ASN A 24 6.03 0.66 3.71
C ASN A 24 5.35 -0.70 3.53
N ASP A 25 6.13 -1.71 3.23
CA ASP A 25 5.66 -3.09 3.03
C ASP A 25 5.24 -3.74 4.33
N GLY A 26 5.92 -3.43 5.41
CA GLY A 26 5.52 -3.85 6.75
C GLY A 26 4.12 -3.36 7.09
N ASP A 27 3.82 -2.12 6.71
CA ASP A 27 2.48 -1.53 6.88
C ASP A 27 1.45 -2.30 6.06
N GLY A 28 1.80 -2.70 4.85
CA GLY A 28 0.92 -3.51 3.99
C GLY A 28 0.60 -4.87 4.61
N PHE A 29 1.59 -5.58 5.13
CA PHE A 29 1.37 -6.86 5.79
C PHE A 29 0.57 -6.73 7.09
N ALA A 30 0.78 -5.64 7.85
CA ALA A 30 -0.01 -5.35 9.05
C ALA A 30 -1.48 -5.13 8.71
N ILE A 31 -1.77 -4.37 7.65
CA ILE A 31 -3.12 -4.16 7.14
C ILE A 31 -3.74 -5.50 6.74
N GLY A 32 -3.00 -6.32 5.99
CA GLY A 32 -3.46 -7.64 5.56
C GLY A 32 -3.79 -8.57 6.72
N ARG A 33 -2.96 -8.58 7.75
CA ARG A 33 -3.20 -9.37 8.97
C ARG A 33 -4.50 -8.95 9.66
N MET A 34 -4.70 -7.65 9.83
CA MET A 34 -5.92 -7.14 10.47
C MET A 34 -7.18 -7.49 9.67
N LEU A 35 -7.10 -7.41 8.34
CA LEU A 35 -8.21 -7.81 7.48
C LEU A 35 -8.50 -9.32 7.56
N LEU A 36 -7.46 -10.15 7.63
CA LEU A 36 -7.63 -11.60 7.83
C LEU A 36 -8.31 -11.91 9.16
N GLU A 37 -7.90 -11.24 10.23
CA GLU A 37 -8.49 -11.38 11.56
C GLU A 37 -9.97 -10.98 11.58
N ASP A 38 -10.36 -10.05 10.70
CA ASP A 38 -11.75 -9.63 10.50
C ASP A 38 -12.55 -10.55 9.56
N GLY A 39 -11.95 -11.62 9.07
CA GLY A 39 -12.61 -12.59 8.20
C GLY A 39 -12.58 -12.25 6.71
N CYS A 40 -11.82 -11.23 6.30
CA CYS A 40 -11.68 -10.86 4.90
C CYS A 40 -10.76 -11.84 4.14
N ARG A 41 -10.95 -11.95 2.84
CA ARG A 41 -10.05 -12.70 1.96
C ARG A 41 -8.95 -11.77 1.50
N VAL A 42 -7.71 -12.08 1.87
CA VAL A 42 -6.56 -11.26 1.55
C VAL A 42 -5.50 -12.08 0.83
N THR A 43 -5.05 -11.56 -0.31
CA THR A 43 -3.90 -12.07 -1.04
C THR A 43 -2.80 -11.00 -0.96
N ALA A 44 -1.61 -11.39 -0.56
CA ALA A 44 -0.45 -10.50 -0.59
C ALA A 44 0.48 -10.89 -1.73
N VAL A 45 0.99 -9.89 -2.43
CA VAL A 45 2.02 -10.04 -3.46
C VAL A 45 3.27 -9.34 -2.96
N MET A 46 4.36 -10.08 -2.85
CA MET A 46 5.64 -9.53 -2.49
C MET A 46 6.49 -9.37 -3.76
N ALA A 47 6.53 -8.16 -4.28
CA ALA A 47 7.29 -7.84 -5.49
C ALA A 47 8.78 -7.63 -5.21
N GLY A 48 9.13 -7.29 -3.98
CA GLY A 48 10.51 -7.13 -3.55
C GLY A 48 11.16 -8.44 -3.17
N ASN A 49 12.43 -8.37 -2.77
CA ASN A 49 13.19 -9.52 -2.32
C ASN A 49 12.98 -9.74 -0.82
N ARG A 50 12.45 -10.90 -0.46
CA ARG A 50 12.20 -11.30 0.94
C ARG A 50 13.48 -11.22 1.80
N GLU A 51 14.61 -11.52 1.23
CA GLU A 51 15.91 -11.46 1.95
C GLU A 51 16.34 -10.03 2.26
N ARG A 52 15.83 -9.05 1.54
CA ARG A 52 16.13 -7.62 1.73
C ARG A 52 15.10 -6.90 2.60
N CYS A 53 14.13 -7.61 3.14
CA CYS A 53 13.16 -7.04 4.06
C CYS A 53 13.84 -6.41 5.26
N THR A 54 13.36 -5.24 5.68
CA THR A 54 13.71 -4.68 6.99
C THR A 54 13.22 -5.61 8.10
N ASP A 55 13.78 -5.46 9.29
CA ASP A 55 13.34 -6.27 10.44
C ASP A 55 11.85 -6.08 10.73
N GLU A 56 11.33 -4.85 10.61
CA GLU A 56 9.91 -4.55 10.77
C GLU A 56 9.06 -5.23 9.70
N CYS A 57 9.48 -5.16 8.45
CA CYS A 57 8.77 -5.83 7.35
C CYS A 57 8.75 -7.35 7.57
N ARG A 58 9.87 -7.92 7.96
CA ARG A 58 10.01 -9.37 8.21
C ARG A 58 9.08 -9.82 9.34
N GLU A 59 8.98 -9.04 10.39
CA GLU A 59 8.11 -9.34 11.54
C GLU A 59 6.64 -9.28 11.13
N GLN A 60 6.23 -8.26 10.38
CA GLN A 60 4.85 -8.13 9.93
C GLN A 60 4.49 -9.23 8.91
N LEU A 61 5.44 -9.60 8.05
CA LEU A 61 5.26 -10.72 7.12
C LEU A 61 5.03 -12.03 7.89
N ARG A 62 5.83 -12.27 8.94
CA ARG A 62 5.69 -13.45 9.79
C ARG A 62 4.30 -13.50 10.45
N LEU A 63 3.86 -12.38 11.01
CA LEU A 63 2.54 -12.29 11.65
C LEU A 63 1.41 -12.49 10.65
N PHE A 64 1.55 -11.97 9.44
CA PHE A 64 0.59 -12.15 8.36
C PHE A 64 0.47 -13.63 7.98
N GLU A 65 1.58 -14.32 7.80
CA GLU A 65 1.60 -15.75 7.48
C GLU A 65 1.03 -16.59 8.64
N GLU A 66 1.33 -16.27 9.88
CA GLU A 66 0.76 -16.93 11.06
C GLU A 66 -0.75 -16.75 11.16
N ALA A 67 -1.28 -15.64 10.70
CA ALA A 67 -2.73 -15.40 10.65
C ALA A 67 -3.42 -16.13 9.50
N GLY A 68 -2.69 -16.93 8.74
CA GLY A 68 -3.21 -17.69 7.61
C GLY A 68 -3.05 -17.00 6.26
N GLY A 69 -2.30 -15.90 6.20
CA GLY A 69 -2.04 -15.17 4.98
C GLY A 69 -1.16 -15.93 4.00
N ILE A 70 -1.47 -15.78 2.73
CA ILE A 70 -0.71 -16.37 1.62
C ILE A 70 0.01 -15.24 0.88
N VAL A 71 1.31 -15.42 0.68
CA VAL A 71 2.16 -14.46 -0.03
C VAL A 71 2.63 -15.09 -1.33
N GLY A 72 2.26 -14.46 -2.45
CA GLY A 72 2.74 -14.84 -3.77
C GLY A 72 3.83 -13.90 -4.26
N ASN A 73 4.52 -14.29 -5.33
CA ASN A 73 5.56 -13.48 -5.97
C ASN A 73 5.05 -12.72 -7.17
N GLU A 74 3.89 -13.08 -7.69
CA GLU A 74 3.32 -12.50 -8.89
C GLU A 74 1.91 -11.99 -8.65
N TYR A 75 1.61 -10.85 -9.25
CA TYR A 75 0.28 -10.27 -9.25
C TYR A 75 -0.58 -11.03 -10.25
N SER A 76 -1.74 -11.45 -9.80
CA SER A 76 -2.74 -12.10 -10.65
C SER A 76 -3.88 -11.12 -10.93
N GLU A 77 -4.21 -10.94 -12.20
CA GLU A 77 -5.36 -10.12 -12.59
C GLU A 77 -6.66 -10.87 -12.26
N GLN A 78 -7.30 -10.47 -11.20
CA GLN A 78 -8.57 -11.00 -10.71
C GLN A 78 -9.49 -9.84 -10.32
N GLU A 79 -10.74 -10.16 -10.05
CA GLU A 79 -11.66 -9.18 -9.49
C GLU A 79 -11.39 -9.03 -7.99
N TYR A 80 -10.76 -7.93 -7.62
CA TYR A 80 -10.59 -7.52 -6.24
C TYR A 80 -11.56 -6.39 -5.92
N GLY A 81 -12.04 -6.32 -4.68
CA GLY A 81 -12.78 -5.16 -4.20
C GLY A 81 -11.84 -3.99 -3.94
N VAL A 82 -10.67 -4.27 -3.37
CA VAL A 82 -9.64 -3.27 -3.08
C VAL A 82 -8.26 -3.80 -3.45
N ILE A 83 -7.47 -2.94 -4.08
CA ILE A 83 -6.02 -3.15 -4.24
C ILE A 83 -5.31 -2.14 -3.33
N VAL A 84 -4.41 -2.63 -2.49
CA VAL A 84 -3.61 -1.82 -1.57
C VAL A 84 -2.20 -1.71 -2.11
N ASP A 85 -1.77 -0.50 -2.39
CA ASP A 85 -0.42 -0.17 -2.81
C ASP A 85 0.46 0.12 -1.59
N ALA A 86 1.27 -0.85 -1.22
CA ALA A 86 2.31 -0.73 -0.20
C ALA A 86 3.69 -1.04 -0.81
N LEU A 87 3.88 -0.72 -2.09
CA LEU A 87 5.06 -1.13 -2.85
C LEU A 87 6.27 -0.24 -2.59
N PHE A 88 6.09 1.09 -2.69
CA PHE A 88 7.15 2.06 -2.43
C PHE A 88 6.63 3.19 -1.57
N GLY A 89 7.44 3.64 -0.62
CA GLY A 89 7.14 4.78 0.25
C GLY A 89 7.88 6.05 -0.17
N VAL A 90 8.05 6.95 0.79
CA VAL A 90 8.68 8.26 0.59
C VAL A 90 10.18 8.18 0.24
N GLY A 91 10.82 7.06 0.52
CA GLY A 91 12.25 6.87 0.25
C GLY A 91 12.60 6.57 -1.21
N LEU A 92 11.61 6.44 -2.09
CA LEU A 92 11.87 6.19 -3.50
C LEU A 92 12.47 7.44 -4.15
N SER A 93 13.69 7.30 -4.68
CA SER A 93 14.45 8.40 -5.28
C SER A 93 14.80 8.20 -6.74
N ARG A 94 14.49 7.04 -7.30
CA ARG A 94 14.80 6.70 -8.69
C ARG A 94 13.54 6.30 -9.45
N GLY A 95 13.62 6.32 -10.78
CA GLY A 95 12.50 5.94 -11.64
C GLY A 95 12.13 4.46 -11.50
N ILE A 96 10.84 4.20 -11.53
CA ILE A 96 10.30 2.84 -11.55
C ILE A 96 10.45 2.31 -12.97
N GLU A 97 11.01 1.11 -13.12
CA GLU A 97 11.24 0.46 -14.40
C GLU A 97 11.13 -1.05 -14.28
N GLY A 98 11.19 -1.74 -15.43
CA GLY A 98 11.19 -3.20 -15.46
C GLY A 98 9.89 -3.82 -14.97
N ARG A 99 10.00 -4.87 -14.15
CA ARG A 99 8.83 -5.60 -13.64
C ARG A 99 7.90 -4.75 -12.77
N TYR A 100 8.44 -3.74 -12.10
CA TYR A 100 7.62 -2.84 -11.28
C TYR A 100 6.74 -1.94 -12.13
N LEU A 101 7.22 -1.54 -13.31
CA LEU A 101 6.43 -0.79 -14.27
C LEU A 101 5.23 -1.59 -14.74
N SER A 102 5.45 -2.84 -15.14
CA SER A 102 4.38 -3.75 -15.57
C SER A 102 3.39 -4.05 -14.45
N LEU A 103 3.90 -4.19 -13.23
CA LEU A 103 3.07 -4.41 -12.04
C LEU A 103 2.14 -3.23 -11.78
N LEU A 104 2.67 -2.02 -11.77
CA LEU A 104 1.86 -0.80 -11.56
C LEU A 104 0.83 -0.61 -12.66
N ASP A 105 1.19 -0.90 -13.92
CA ASP A 105 0.26 -0.88 -15.03
C ASP A 105 -0.91 -1.84 -14.79
N ALA A 106 -0.62 -3.06 -14.39
CA ALA A 106 -1.65 -4.06 -14.12
C ALA A 106 -2.56 -3.64 -12.97
N MET A 107 -1.99 -3.10 -11.90
CA MET A 107 -2.76 -2.59 -10.76
C MET A 107 -3.66 -1.43 -11.17
N ASN A 108 -3.15 -0.50 -11.97
CA ASN A 108 -3.92 0.66 -12.46
C ASN A 108 -5.07 0.28 -13.40
N ARG A 109 -4.90 -0.81 -14.16
CA ARG A 109 -5.96 -1.31 -15.05
C ARG A 109 -7.10 -2.03 -14.32
N SER A 110 -6.88 -2.43 -13.07
CA SER A 110 -7.92 -3.12 -12.30
C SER A 110 -9.13 -2.23 -12.06
N GLY A 111 -10.31 -2.82 -12.05
CA GLY A 111 -11.55 -2.14 -11.64
C GLY A 111 -11.73 -2.02 -10.14
N ALA A 112 -10.80 -2.54 -9.34
CA ALA A 112 -10.84 -2.45 -7.89
C ALA A 112 -10.70 -1.01 -7.40
N TYR A 113 -11.19 -0.76 -6.18
CA TYR A 113 -10.89 0.48 -5.47
C TYR A 113 -9.39 0.52 -5.12
N LYS A 114 -8.72 1.61 -5.48
CA LYS A 114 -7.26 1.72 -5.35
C LYS A 114 -6.89 2.54 -4.13
N PHE A 115 -6.27 1.88 -3.19
CA PHE A 115 -5.90 2.42 -1.87
C PHE A 115 -4.38 2.47 -1.75
N ALA A 116 -3.82 3.65 -1.49
CA ALA A 116 -2.37 3.80 -1.30
C ALA A 116 -2.03 4.00 0.18
N VAL A 117 -0.96 3.34 0.61
CA VAL A 117 -0.40 3.46 1.96
C VAL A 117 0.69 4.51 1.95
N ASP A 118 0.50 5.57 2.71
CA ASP A 118 1.37 6.73 2.91
C ASP A 118 1.50 7.65 1.70
N ILE A 119 1.94 7.15 0.57
CA ILE A 119 2.03 7.87 -0.70
C ILE A 119 1.86 6.86 -1.85
N PRO A 120 1.18 7.23 -2.95
CA PRO A 120 1.12 6.32 -4.10
C PRO A 120 2.53 6.02 -4.63
N SER A 121 2.80 4.75 -4.90
CA SER A 121 4.08 4.34 -5.47
C SER A 121 4.39 5.11 -6.75
N GLY A 122 5.60 5.63 -6.85
CA GLY A 122 6.07 6.40 -8.00
C GLY A 122 5.82 7.90 -7.95
N VAL A 123 5.09 8.39 -6.95
CA VAL A 123 4.93 9.83 -6.71
C VAL A 123 6.08 10.32 -5.84
N SER A 124 6.81 11.33 -6.30
CA SER A 124 7.85 11.96 -5.48
C SER A 124 7.22 12.74 -4.33
N ALA A 125 7.61 12.42 -3.10
CA ALA A 125 7.15 13.13 -1.91
C ALA A 125 7.59 14.60 -1.90
N ASP A 126 8.71 14.90 -2.53
CA ASP A 126 9.30 16.24 -2.54
C ASP A 126 8.78 17.14 -3.65
N THR A 127 8.46 16.58 -4.80
CA THR A 127 8.14 17.37 -6.01
C THR A 127 6.76 17.10 -6.59
N GLY A 128 6.15 15.96 -6.28
CA GLY A 128 4.90 15.51 -6.91
C GLY A 128 5.06 14.96 -8.31
N ASN A 129 6.28 14.86 -8.81
CA ASN A 129 6.55 14.29 -10.13
C ASN A 129 6.39 12.78 -10.13
N ILE A 130 6.10 12.25 -11.30
CA ILE A 130 6.04 10.80 -11.51
C ILE A 130 7.48 10.29 -11.74
N LEU A 131 7.87 9.29 -10.96
CA LEU A 131 9.18 8.64 -11.05
C LEU A 131 9.08 7.40 -11.95
N GLY A 132 9.02 7.62 -13.26
CA GLY A 132 8.88 6.56 -14.27
C GLY A 132 7.43 6.11 -14.47
N ALA A 133 6.80 5.64 -13.42
CA ALA A 133 5.38 5.26 -13.38
C ALA A 133 4.83 5.56 -11.99
N ALA A 134 3.51 5.60 -11.85
CA ALA A 134 2.87 5.83 -10.55
C ALA A 134 1.56 5.06 -10.43
N PHE A 135 1.24 4.68 -9.21
CA PHE A 135 -0.06 4.16 -8.85
C PHE A 135 -1.10 5.28 -8.82
N HIS A 136 -2.26 5.04 -9.42
CA HIS A 136 -3.37 6.00 -9.46
C HIS A 136 -4.36 5.66 -8.34
N ALA A 137 -4.16 6.26 -7.17
CA ALA A 137 -4.99 5.97 -6.01
C ALA A 137 -6.34 6.68 -6.07
N ASP A 138 -7.38 6.00 -5.59
CA ASP A 138 -8.68 6.62 -5.28
C ASP A 138 -8.63 7.26 -3.89
N LEU A 139 -7.85 6.66 -2.99
CA LEU A 139 -7.68 7.12 -1.62
C LEU A 139 -6.27 6.82 -1.16
N THR A 140 -5.63 7.79 -0.54
CA THR A 140 -4.34 7.62 0.13
C THR A 140 -4.50 7.94 1.61
N VAL A 141 -4.07 7.02 2.48
CA VAL A 141 -3.93 7.30 3.90
C VAL A 141 -2.46 7.58 4.17
N THR A 142 -2.15 8.83 4.48
CA THR A 142 -0.79 9.27 4.78
C THR A 142 -0.60 9.45 6.28
N PHE A 143 0.64 9.27 6.75
CA PHE A 143 0.97 9.27 8.17
C PHE A 143 1.56 10.62 8.60
N GLN A 144 1.17 11.09 9.78
CA GLN A 144 1.59 12.35 10.40
C GLN A 144 1.10 13.57 9.64
N GLU A 145 1.60 13.81 8.45
CA GLU A 145 1.25 14.98 7.64
C GLU A 145 1.31 14.65 6.15
N LYS A 146 0.59 15.41 5.37
CA LYS A 146 0.67 15.33 3.90
C LYS A 146 2.07 15.68 3.42
N LYS A 147 2.59 14.90 2.48
CA LYS A 147 3.84 15.21 1.79
C LYS A 147 3.56 16.28 0.74
N PHE A 148 4.53 17.16 0.53
CA PHE A 148 4.40 18.25 -0.45
C PHE A 148 4.00 17.75 -1.83
N GLY A 149 4.59 16.63 -2.26
CA GLY A 149 4.29 16.03 -3.56
C GLY A 149 2.84 15.57 -3.76
N MET A 150 2.06 15.45 -2.67
CA MET A 150 0.63 15.11 -2.72
C MET A 150 -0.25 16.36 -2.82
N GLU A 151 0.32 17.53 -2.73
CA GLU A 151 -0.39 18.81 -2.80
C GLU A 151 -0.20 19.54 -4.13
N VAL A 152 0.72 19.04 -4.97
CA VAL A 152 1.04 19.61 -6.28
C VAL A 152 0.85 18.57 -7.39
N TYR A 153 0.48 19.02 -8.58
CA TYR A 153 0.26 18.13 -9.72
C TYR A 153 1.59 17.64 -10.29
N PRO A 154 1.67 16.41 -10.82
CA PRO A 154 0.59 15.43 -10.94
C PRO A 154 0.30 14.62 -9.65
N GLY A 155 1.16 14.68 -8.65
CA GLY A 155 1.03 13.90 -7.42
C GLY A 155 -0.31 14.09 -6.70
N LYS A 156 -0.84 15.31 -6.71
CA LYS A 156 -2.15 15.62 -6.11
C LYS A 156 -3.27 14.80 -6.73
N GLU A 157 -3.32 14.72 -8.05
CA GLU A 157 -4.34 13.94 -8.76
C GLU A 157 -4.16 12.44 -8.50
N LEU A 158 -2.92 11.96 -8.55
CA LEU A 158 -2.59 10.55 -8.36
C LEU A 158 -2.87 10.05 -6.95
N SER A 159 -2.88 10.95 -5.96
CA SER A 159 -3.15 10.60 -4.56
C SER A 159 -4.64 10.40 -4.26
N GLY A 160 -5.52 10.87 -5.15
CA GLY A 160 -6.97 10.82 -4.92
C GLY A 160 -7.36 11.61 -3.67
N ASN A 161 -8.34 11.10 -2.91
CA ASN A 161 -8.66 11.64 -1.60
C ASN A 161 -7.55 11.30 -0.62
N VAL A 162 -7.06 12.29 0.13
CA VAL A 162 -6.00 12.08 1.11
C VAL A 162 -6.55 12.22 2.51
N VAL A 163 -6.36 11.18 3.31
CA VAL A 163 -6.68 11.15 4.74
C VAL A 163 -5.36 11.11 5.51
N THR A 164 -5.18 12.06 6.40
CA THR A 164 -4.01 12.08 7.29
C THR A 164 -4.33 11.32 8.56
N ALA A 165 -3.50 10.36 8.89
CA ALA A 165 -3.65 9.57 10.09
C ALA A 165 -2.50 9.88 11.06
N ASP A 166 -2.86 10.19 12.31
CA ASP A 166 -1.89 10.43 13.37
C ASP A 166 -1.46 9.08 13.95
N ILE A 167 -0.18 8.74 13.78
CA ILE A 167 0.38 7.53 14.37
C ILE A 167 0.80 7.73 15.82
N GLY A 168 0.79 8.98 16.31
CA GLY A 168 1.07 9.32 17.71
C GLY A 168 2.49 9.01 18.17
N ILE A 169 2.91 9.73 19.22
CA ILE A 169 4.21 9.51 19.89
C ILE A 169 4.07 8.40 20.95
N SER A 170 2.85 7.97 21.25
CA SER A 170 2.52 7.06 22.34
C SER A 170 2.60 5.57 21.98
N GLY A 171 3.09 5.23 20.82
CA GLY A 171 3.19 3.83 20.38
C GLY A 171 1.87 3.18 19.96
N GLN A 172 0.79 3.92 19.93
CA GLN A 172 -0.44 3.44 19.32
C GLN A 172 -0.27 3.41 17.80
N THR A 173 -0.42 2.25 17.23
CA THR A 173 -0.33 2.08 15.80
C THR A 173 -1.71 2.25 15.16
N LEU A 174 -1.73 2.66 13.90
CA LEU A 174 -2.96 2.80 13.12
C LEU A 174 -3.73 1.49 12.93
N TRP A 175 -3.14 0.42 13.35
CA TRP A 175 -3.67 -0.93 13.23
C TRP A 175 -4.53 -1.34 14.43
N GLU A 176 -4.45 -0.60 15.50
CA GLU A 176 -5.27 -0.85 16.70
C GLU A 176 -6.60 -0.12 16.56
N ASP A 177 -7.62 -0.88 16.37
CA ASP A 177 -9.02 -0.42 16.41
C ASP A 177 -9.72 -0.96 17.62
#